data_265ff3deeada0b73400375af654c0e8a
#
_entry.id   265ff3deeada0b73400375af654c0e8a
#
_cell.length_a   1.000
_cell.length_b   1.000
_cell.length_c   1.000
_cell.angle_alpha   90.00
_cell.angle_beta   90.00
_cell.angle_gamma   90.00
#
_symmetry.space_group_name_H-M   'P 1'
#
loop_
_entity.id
_entity.type
_entity.pdbx_description
1 polymer ?
#
loop_
_entity_poly.entity_id
_entity_poly.type
_entity_poly.pdbx_seq_one_letter_code
_entity_poly.pdbx_strand_id
1 'polypeptide(L)'
;MSYVPEFVVLYEIVPYIEYLSLDDETIHNAVSDYCEGGKKRDSIIKKYGKIEDWNTSNVTDMSNLFRGFFEFNEDISGWDTSNVTDMYRMFFNAKNFNQDISSWDTSNVTNMNCMFYCAENFNQPIGGWDTSKLNEMYSMFENAKSFNQPIGEWDTSNVTTMESMFENADNFNQPIGGWDTSNVTTMERMFYKADNFNQPIAVWNFSKVINMDSMFYNADNFTQCFR
;
A
#
# COMPACT_ATOMS: atom_id res chain seq x y z
N MET A 1 -24.78 -15.94 65.68
CA MET A 1 -23.79 -16.44 64.75
C MET A 1 -24.28 -16.05 63.33
N SER A 2 -23.76 -14.99 62.78
CA SER A 2 -24.16 -14.49 61.51
C SER A 2 -23.27 -15.15 60.41
N TYR A 3 -23.94 -15.85 59.53
CA TYR A 3 -23.32 -16.48 58.38
C TYR A 3 -22.99 -15.38 57.32
N VAL A 4 -21.74 -15.14 57.08
CA VAL A 4 -21.27 -14.28 55.98
C VAL A 4 -21.05 -15.19 54.77
N PRO A 5 -21.76 -14.98 53.64
CA PRO A 5 -21.44 -15.76 52.44
C PRO A 5 -20.10 -15.30 51.89
N GLU A 6 -19.15 -16.21 51.76
CA GLU A 6 -17.95 -16.00 50.94
C GLU A 6 -18.38 -15.77 49.47
N PHE A 7 -18.24 -14.55 49.01
CA PHE A 7 -18.26 -14.29 47.59
C PHE A 7 -16.98 -14.90 46.99
N VAL A 8 -17.11 -16.10 46.45
CA VAL A 8 -16.09 -16.65 45.56
C VAL A 8 -16.17 -15.82 44.27
N VAL A 9 -15.28 -14.84 44.14
CA VAL A 9 -15.04 -14.18 42.88
C VAL A 9 -14.32 -15.20 41.97
N LEU A 10 -15.11 -15.88 41.15
CA LEU A 10 -14.56 -16.64 40.03
C LEU A 10 -13.95 -15.63 39.08
N TYR A 11 -12.66 -15.36 39.24
CA TYR A 11 -11.87 -14.82 38.14
C TYR A 11 -11.91 -15.92 37.08
N GLU A 12 -12.69 -15.71 36.02
CA GLU A 12 -12.49 -16.44 34.78
C GLU A 12 -11.04 -16.14 34.36
N ILE A 13 -10.16 -17.11 34.59
CA ILE A 13 -8.83 -17.11 33.97
C ILE A 13 -9.14 -17.40 32.50
N VAL A 14 -9.39 -16.35 31.72
CA VAL A 14 -9.32 -16.48 30.28
C VAL A 14 -7.88 -16.88 29.99
N PRO A 15 -7.62 -18.12 29.50
CA PRO A 15 -6.25 -18.52 29.22
C PRO A 15 -5.69 -17.49 28.24
N TYR A 16 -4.57 -16.89 28.62
CA TYR A 16 -3.83 -15.99 27.71
C TYR A 16 -3.41 -16.85 26.52
N ILE A 17 -4.13 -16.70 25.40
CA ILE A 17 -3.79 -17.40 24.16
C ILE A 17 -2.65 -16.60 23.57
N GLU A 18 -1.43 -17.12 23.67
CA GLU A 18 -0.27 -16.57 22.99
C GLU A 18 -0.31 -17.07 21.54
N TYR A 19 -0.70 -16.17 20.63
CA TYR A 19 -0.65 -16.46 19.20
C TYR A 19 0.81 -16.45 18.69
N LEU A 20 1.09 -17.27 17.70
CA LEU A 20 2.43 -17.31 17.09
C LEU A 20 2.66 -16.03 16.25
N SER A 21 3.89 -15.54 16.26
CA SER A 21 4.32 -14.50 15.31
C SER A 21 4.48 -15.07 13.92
N LEU A 22 4.30 -14.21 12.93
CA LEU A 22 4.54 -14.50 11.52
C LEU A 22 5.93 -14.03 11.12
N ASP A 23 6.50 -14.68 10.12
CA ASP A 23 7.76 -14.37 9.46
C ASP A 23 7.60 -14.57 7.94
N ASP A 24 8.67 -14.35 7.16
CA ASP A 24 8.64 -14.45 5.71
C ASP A 24 8.32 -15.86 5.21
N GLU A 25 8.62 -16.92 5.97
CA GLU A 25 8.31 -18.31 5.59
C GLU A 25 6.82 -18.64 5.78
N THR A 26 6.16 -17.97 6.69
CA THR A 26 4.82 -18.32 7.16
C THR A 26 3.72 -17.39 6.67
N ILE A 27 4.00 -16.08 6.52
CA ILE A 27 2.98 -15.07 6.25
C ILE A 27 2.23 -15.28 4.94
N HIS A 28 2.93 -15.63 3.86
CA HIS A 28 2.31 -15.83 2.54
C HIS A 28 1.31 -16.97 2.54
N ASN A 29 1.66 -18.09 3.17
CA ASN A 29 0.75 -19.22 3.32
C ASN A 29 -0.42 -18.88 4.27
N ALA A 30 -0.14 -18.14 5.34
CA ALA A 30 -1.18 -17.73 6.28
C ALA A 30 -2.23 -16.83 5.61
N VAL A 31 -1.81 -15.83 4.83
CA VAL A 31 -2.71 -14.95 4.06
C VAL A 31 -3.48 -15.75 3.02
N SER A 32 -2.81 -16.63 2.25
CA SER A 32 -3.46 -17.45 1.23
C SER A 32 -4.57 -18.33 1.82
N ASP A 33 -4.27 -19.06 2.89
CA ASP A 33 -5.22 -19.92 3.57
C ASP A 33 -6.35 -19.12 4.27
N TYR A 34 -6.03 -17.94 4.81
CA TYR A 34 -7.02 -17.03 5.39
C TYR A 34 -8.00 -16.53 4.33
N CYS A 35 -7.51 -16.08 3.18
CA CYS A 35 -8.33 -15.55 2.09
C CYS A 35 -9.12 -16.64 1.34
N GLU A 36 -8.61 -17.88 1.28
CA GLU A 36 -9.34 -19.02 0.72
C GLU A 36 -10.60 -19.34 1.53
N GLY A 37 -10.58 -19.08 2.84
CA GLY A 37 -11.74 -19.21 3.72
C GLY A 37 -11.99 -20.63 4.23
N GLY A 38 -13.20 -20.85 4.82
CA GLY A 38 -13.63 -22.13 5.35
C GLY A 38 -12.67 -22.71 6.42
N LYS A 39 -12.45 -24.03 6.38
CA LYS A 39 -11.60 -24.73 7.38
C LYS A 39 -10.15 -24.23 7.40
N LYS A 40 -9.63 -23.73 6.28
CA LYS A 40 -8.29 -23.17 6.22
C LYS A 40 -8.21 -21.89 7.03
N ARG A 41 -9.14 -20.96 6.79
CA ARG A 41 -9.26 -19.72 7.60
C ARG A 41 -9.41 -20.04 9.09
N ASP A 42 -10.27 -21.00 9.45
CA ASP A 42 -10.45 -21.39 10.86
C ASP A 42 -9.16 -21.89 11.51
N SER A 43 -8.34 -22.63 10.74
CA SER A 43 -7.06 -23.13 11.21
C SER A 43 -6.04 -22.02 11.42
N ILE A 44 -6.01 -21.02 10.51
CA ILE A 44 -5.16 -19.85 10.62
C ILE A 44 -5.56 -18.99 11.82
N ILE A 45 -6.85 -18.72 12.01
CA ILE A 45 -7.34 -17.95 13.15
C ILE A 45 -6.99 -18.65 14.47
N LYS A 46 -7.06 -19.98 14.52
CA LYS A 46 -6.66 -20.73 15.72
C LYS A 46 -5.17 -20.60 16.03
N LYS A 47 -4.33 -20.43 15.01
CA LYS A 47 -2.87 -20.42 15.14
C LYS A 47 -2.31 -19.02 15.39
N TYR A 48 -2.83 -18.02 14.66
CA TYR A 48 -2.28 -16.67 14.62
C TYR A 48 -3.24 -15.58 15.09
N GLY A 49 -4.48 -15.94 15.48
CA GLY A 49 -5.53 -14.98 15.80
C GLY A 49 -6.28 -14.49 14.56
N LYS A 50 -7.13 -13.50 14.76
CA LYS A 50 -7.77 -12.80 13.64
C LYS A 50 -6.73 -11.97 12.90
N ILE A 51 -6.97 -11.69 11.62
CA ILE A 51 -5.98 -11.03 10.75
C ILE A 51 -5.57 -9.64 11.28
N GLU A 52 -6.50 -8.93 11.91
CA GLU A 52 -6.22 -7.63 12.54
C GLU A 52 -5.24 -7.71 13.74
N ASP A 53 -5.14 -8.88 14.37
CA ASP A 53 -4.33 -9.11 15.58
C ASP A 53 -2.97 -9.79 15.26
N TRP A 54 -2.65 -10.03 14.00
CA TRP A 54 -1.43 -10.75 13.64
C TRP A 54 -0.15 -10.01 14.05
N ASN A 55 0.75 -10.74 14.69
CA ASN A 55 2.08 -10.24 14.98
C ASN A 55 2.98 -10.41 13.74
N THR A 56 3.25 -9.31 13.05
CA THR A 56 4.04 -9.24 11.83
C THR A 56 5.45 -8.67 12.03
N SER A 57 5.86 -8.47 13.29
CA SER A 57 7.13 -7.82 13.63
C SER A 57 8.39 -8.52 13.09
N ASN A 58 8.30 -9.81 12.70
CA ASN A 58 9.42 -10.55 12.10
C ASN A 58 9.32 -10.66 10.58
N VAL A 59 8.35 -9.97 9.95
CA VAL A 59 8.16 -10.00 8.49
C VAL A 59 8.98 -8.90 7.85
N THR A 60 9.76 -9.26 6.84
CA THR A 60 10.56 -8.33 6.03
C THR A 60 10.11 -8.27 4.58
N ASP A 61 9.44 -9.32 4.07
CA ASP A 61 8.91 -9.44 2.71
C ASP A 61 7.38 -9.59 2.73
N MET A 62 6.69 -8.54 2.29
CA MET A 62 5.24 -8.52 2.07
C MET A 62 4.87 -8.50 0.57
N SER A 63 5.83 -8.85 -0.30
CA SER A 63 5.59 -8.85 -1.74
C SER A 63 4.48 -9.84 -2.14
N ASN A 64 3.61 -9.42 -3.04
CA ASN A 64 2.47 -10.21 -3.55
C ASN A 64 1.46 -10.73 -2.50
N LEU A 65 1.50 -10.26 -1.26
CA LEU A 65 0.79 -10.86 -0.12
C LEU A 65 -0.73 -10.98 -0.36
N PHE A 66 -1.36 -9.92 -0.89
CA PHE A 66 -2.79 -9.90 -1.23
C PHE A 66 -3.05 -9.87 -2.74
N ARG A 67 -2.06 -10.28 -3.54
CA ARG A 67 -2.18 -10.24 -4.99
C ARG A 67 -3.35 -11.08 -5.50
N GLY A 68 -4.29 -10.42 -6.18
CA GLY A 68 -5.44 -11.06 -6.81
C GLY A 68 -6.57 -11.45 -5.85
N PHE A 69 -6.49 -11.11 -4.58
CA PHE A 69 -7.61 -11.28 -3.64
C PHE A 69 -8.58 -10.10 -3.81
N PHE A 70 -9.40 -10.16 -4.85
CA PHE A 70 -10.27 -9.06 -5.31
C PHE A 70 -11.20 -8.52 -4.23
N GLU A 71 -11.71 -9.38 -3.36
CA GLU A 71 -12.67 -9.05 -2.31
C GLU A 71 -12.01 -8.72 -0.97
N PHE A 72 -10.68 -8.81 -0.88
CA PHE A 72 -9.98 -8.55 0.39
C PHE A 72 -10.14 -7.09 0.80
N ASN A 73 -10.68 -6.87 1.99
CA ASN A 73 -10.81 -5.54 2.60
C ASN A 73 -10.91 -5.65 4.15
N GLU A 74 -10.14 -6.56 4.76
CA GLU A 74 -10.06 -6.72 6.21
C GLU A 74 -9.11 -5.67 6.80
N ASP A 75 -9.33 -5.31 8.06
CA ASP A 75 -8.47 -4.35 8.78
C ASP A 75 -7.10 -4.98 9.06
N ILE A 76 -6.05 -4.32 8.59
CA ILE A 76 -4.65 -4.68 8.79
C ILE A 76 -3.83 -3.46 9.26
N SER A 77 -4.52 -2.42 9.75
CA SER A 77 -3.89 -1.18 10.21
C SER A 77 -2.95 -1.38 11.41
N GLY A 78 -3.21 -2.42 12.20
CA GLY A 78 -2.39 -2.77 13.37
C GLY A 78 -1.11 -3.56 13.08
N TRP A 79 -0.85 -3.91 11.81
CA TRP A 79 0.36 -4.67 11.46
C TRP A 79 1.64 -3.86 11.71
N ASP A 80 2.63 -4.49 12.32
CA ASP A 80 3.96 -3.91 12.47
C ASP A 80 4.74 -4.10 11.14
N THR A 81 4.97 -2.99 10.45
CA THR A 81 5.71 -2.96 9.18
C THR A 81 7.11 -2.39 9.30
N SER A 82 7.57 -2.12 10.52
CA SER A 82 8.86 -1.45 10.78
C SER A 82 10.09 -2.19 10.24
N ASN A 83 9.99 -3.52 10.05
CA ASN A 83 11.06 -4.33 9.47
C ASN A 83 10.84 -4.67 7.98
N VAL A 84 9.73 -4.22 7.37
CA VAL A 84 9.42 -4.54 5.98
C VAL A 84 10.31 -3.77 5.02
N THR A 85 10.88 -4.48 4.07
CA THR A 85 11.76 -3.91 3.02
C THR A 85 11.17 -4.04 1.62
N ASP A 86 10.25 -5.00 1.39
CA ASP A 86 9.62 -5.23 0.09
C ASP A 86 8.10 -5.31 0.20
N MET A 87 7.41 -4.43 -0.53
CA MET A 87 5.95 -4.40 -0.71
C MET A 87 5.55 -4.52 -2.18
N TYR A 88 6.43 -5.10 -3.03
CA TYR A 88 6.18 -5.31 -4.45
C TYR A 88 4.85 -6.04 -4.69
N ARG A 89 3.95 -5.41 -5.46
CA ARG A 89 2.64 -6.00 -5.79
C ARG A 89 1.78 -6.44 -4.60
N MET A 90 1.99 -5.90 -3.40
CA MET A 90 1.28 -6.36 -2.21
C MET A 90 -0.24 -6.39 -2.38
N PHE A 91 -0.83 -5.35 -2.99
CA PHE A 91 -2.27 -5.25 -3.27
C PHE A 91 -2.59 -5.28 -4.76
N PHE A 92 -1.72 -5.89 -5.58
CA PHE A 92 -1.93 -6.01 -7.02
C PHE A 92 -3.27 -6.71 -7.31
N ASN A 93 -4.20 -6.04 -8.01
CA ASN A 93 -5.56 -6.54 -8.27
C ASN A 93 -6.41 -6.80 -7.01
N ALA A 94 -6.09 -6.25 -5.86
CA ALA A 94 -6.96 -6.27 -4.68
C ALA A 94 -8.03 -5.16 -4.83
N LYS A 95 -8.99 -5.36 -5.71
CA LYS A 95 -9.91 -4.32 -6.22
C LYS A 95 -10.69 -3.60 -5.13
N ASN A 96 -11.14 -4.34 -4.10
CA ASN A 96 -11.98 -3.81 -3.03
C ASN A 96 -11.19 -3.27 -1.84
N PHE A 97 -9.85 -3.45 -1.84
CA PHE A 97 -9.03 -3.01 -0.72
C PHE A 97 -9.07 -1.50 -0.55
N ASN A 98 -9.49 -1.05 0.62
CA ASN A 98 -9.54 0.37 0.99
C ASN A 98 -9.46 0.57 2.52
N GLN A 99 -8.66 -0.23 3.23
CA GLN A 99 -8.44 -0.04 4.66
C GLN A 99 -7.37 1.02 4.93
N ASP A 100 -7.51 1.71 6.06
CA ASP A 100 -6.56 2.73 6.48
C ASP A 100 -5.23 2.07 6.90
N ILE A 101 -4.19 2.34 6.14
CA ILE A 101 -2.81 1.87 6.35
C ILE A 101 -1.84 3.05 6.52
N SER A 102 -2.35 4.22 6.88
CA SER A 102 -1.57 5.43 7.06
C SER A 102 -0.56 5.35 8.21
N SER A 103 -0.83 4.48 9.18
CA SER A 103 0.03 4.23 10.36
C SER A 103 1.24 3.36 10.07
N TRP A 104 1.33 2.72 8.90
CA TRP A 104 2.44 1.83 8.59
C TRP A 104 3.78 2.56 8.55
N ASP A 105 4.79 1.99 9.18
CA ASP A 105 6.16 2.43 9.07
C ASP A 105 6.76 1.91 7.75
N THR A 106 7.02 2.83 6.83
CA THR A 106 7.59 2.53 5.51
C THR A 106 9.07 2.91 5.39
N SER A 107 9.68 3.36 6.50
CA SER A 107 11.05 3.89 6.51
C SER A 107 12.13 2.90 6.08
N ASN A 108 11.84 1.59 6.07
CA ASN A 108 12.74 0.55 5.60
C ASN A 108 12.37 0.00 4.22
N VAL A 109 11.23 0.41 3.64
CA VAL A 109 10.77 -0.12 2.35
C VAL A 109 11.59 0.44 1.20
N THR A 110 12.09 -0.46 0.35
CA THR A 110 12.89 -0.12 -0.83
C THR A 110 12.16 -0.40 -2.14
N ASN A 111 11.05 -1.16 -2.11
CA ASN A 111 10.31 -1.56 -3.30
C ASN A 111 8.79 -1.52 -3.06
N MET A 112 8.11 -0.63 -3.78
CA MET A 112 6.64 -0.52 -3.82
C MET A 112 6.11 -0.60 -5.26
N ASN A 113 6.90 -1.15 -6.21
CA ASN A 113 6.47 -1.24 -7.60
C ASN A 113 5.17 -2.04 -7.72
N CYS A 114 4.21 -1.52 -8.48
CA CYS A 114 2.90 -2.10 -8.70
C CYS A 114 2.08 -2.37 -7.41
N MET A 115 2.40 -1.73 -6.27
CA MET A 115 1.77 -2.06 -4.98
C MET A 115 0.25 -2.00 -5.03
N PHE A 116 -0.32 -0.97 -5.68
CA PHE A 116 -1.76 -0.75 -5.83
C PHE A 116 -2.24 -0.88 -7.27
N TYR A 117 -1.49 -1.62 -8.10
CA TYR A 117 -1.92 -1.87 -9.48
C TYR A 117 -3.32 -2.49 -9.53
N CYS A 118 -4.28 -1.84 -10.21
CA CYS A 118 -5.70 -2.25 -10.24
C CYS A 118 -6.37 -2.38 -8.86
N ALA A 119 -5.91 -1.70 -7.83
CA ALA A 119 -6.64 -1.53 -6.56
C ALA A 119 -7.69 -0.42 -6.75
N GLU A 120 -8.77 -0.73 -7.48
CA GLU A 120 -9.71 0.25 -8.04
C GLU A 120 -10.37 1.14 -6.99
N ASN A 121 -10.60 0.62 -5.77
CA ASN A 121 -11.28 1.33 -4.68
C ASN A 121 -10.32 2.01 -3.68
N PHE A 122 -9.00 1.76 -3.79
CA PHE A 122 -8.05 2.28 -2.83
C PHE A 122 -7.97 3.81 -2.87
N ASN A 123 -8.21 4.45 -1.72
CA ASN A 123 -8.13 5.91 -1.58
C ASN A 123 -7.84 6.33 -0.12
N GLN A 124 -6.82 5.74 0.54
CA GLN A 124 -6.48 6.04 1.93
C GLN A 124 -5.31 7.02 2.06
N PRO A 125 -5.22 7.78 3.17
CA PRO A 125 -4.30 8.92 3.33
C PRO A 125 -2.87 8.46 3.62
N ILE A 126 -2.13 8.05 2.59
CA ILE A 126 -0.75 7.55 2.66
C ILE A 126 0.32 8.64 2.45
N GLY A 127 -0.06 9.91 2.51
CA GLY A 127 0.88 11.02 2.32
C GLY A 127 1.98 11.12 3.37
N GLY A 128 1.80 10.51 4.54
CA GLY A 128 2.79 10.48 5.61
C GLY A 128 3.85 9.37 5.51
N TRP A 129 3.78 8.52 4.47
CA TRP A 129 4.76 7.46 4.29
C TRP A 129 6.16 8.00 3.98
N ASP A 130 7.18 7.38 4.55
CA ASP A 130 8.57 7.64 4.20
C ASP A 130 8.91 6.90 2.89
N THR A 131 9.19 7.65 1.85
CA THR A 131 9.54 7.15 0.52
C THR A 131 11.01 7.37 0.16
N SER A 132 11.82 7.85 1.11
CA SER A 132 13.21 8.25 0.89
C SER A 132 14.14 7.13 0.40
N LYS A 133 13.77 5.86 0.64
CA LYS A 133 14.53 4.69 0.17
C LYS A 133 14.03 4.11 -1.16
N LEU A 134 12.93 4.63 -1.72
CA LEU A 134 12.44 4.17 -3.01
C LEU A 134 13.31 4.70 -4.16
N ASN A 135 13.68 3.81 -5.04
CA ASN A 135 14.39 4.16 -6.27
C ASN A 135 13.54 3.99 -7.54
N GLU A 136 12.38 3.36 -7.40
CA GLU A 136 11.43 3.14 -8.48
C GLU A 136 9.99 3.27 -7.95
N MET A 137 9.09 3.82 -8.78
CA MET A 137 7.64 3.93 -8.53
C MET A 137 6.84 3.42 -9.72
N TYR A 138 7.37 2.36 -10.38
CA TYR A 138 6.77 1.77 -11.58
C TYR A 138 5.36 1.25 -11.30
N SER A 139 4.37 1.72 -12.07
CA SER A 139 2.97 1.28 -12.05
C SER A 139 2.31 1.27 -10.65
N MET A 140 2.80 2.07 -9.68
CA MET A 140 2.37 1.97 -8.29
C MET A 140 0.86 2.15 -8.11
N PHE A 141 0.24 3.07 -8.87
CA PHE A 141 -1.20 3.35 -8.87
C PHE A 141 -1.85 3.15 -10.24
N GLU A 142 -1.24 2.35 -11.10
CA GLU A 142 -1.83 2.05 -12.41
C GLU A 142 -3.22 1.40 -12.23
N ASN A 143 -4.24 1.95 -12.90
CA ASN A 143 -5.65 1.55 -12.76
C ASN A 143 -6.23 1.66 -11.33
N ALA A 144 -5.62 2.43 -10.43
CA ALA A 144 -6.18 2.76 -9.10
C ALA A 144 -7.18 3.93 -9.25
N LYS A 145 -8.34 3.66 -9.81
CA LYS A 145 -9.30 4.66 -10.30
C LYS A 145 -9.78 5.65 -9.25
N SER A 146 -9.92 5.19 -8.00
CA SER A 146 -10.42 6.02 -6.90
C SER A 146 -9.33 6.85 -6.22
N PHE A 147 -8.04 6.54 -6.46
CA PHE A 147 -6.95 7.15 -5.72
C PHE A 147 -6.81 8.64 -6.02
N ASN A 148 -6.92 9.46 -4.97
CA ASN A 148 -6.75 10.92 -5.04
C ASN A 148 -6.28 11.51 -3.70
N GLN A 149 -5.29 10.91 -3.04
CA GLN A 149 -4.78 11.40 -1.76
C GLN A 149 -3.54 12.28 -1.92
N PRO A 150 -3.34 13.25 -1.01
CA PRO A 150 -2.20 14.15 -1.06
C PRO A 150 -0.89 13.39 -0.77
N ILE A 151 -0.04 13.29 -1.79
CA ILE A 151 1.28 12.64 -1.75
C ILE A 151 2.40 13.59 -2.19
N GLY A 152 2.14 14.88 -2.17
CA GLY A 152 3.09 15.91 -2.61
C GLY A 152 4.35 16.01 -1.74
N GLU A 153 4.29 15.53 -0.49
CA GLU A 153 5.41 15.55 0.46
C GLU A 153 6.32 14.32 0.37
N TRP A 154 6.03 13.36 -0.52
CA TRP A 154 6.89 12.20 -0.72
C TRP A 154 8.28 12.61 -1.21
N ASP A 155 9.31 12.01 -0.62
CA ASP A 155 10.69 12.16 -1.09
C ASP A 155 10.88 11.30 -2.35
N THR A 156 11.07 11.98 -3.48
CA THR A 156 11.31 11.34 -4.79
C THR A 156 12.73 11.52 -5.28
N SER A 157 13.62 12.06 -4.44
CA SER A 157 15.00 12.42 -4.83
C SER A 157 15.85 11.26 -5.33
N ASN A 158 15.52 10.02 -4.90
CA ASN A 158 16.21 8.80 -5.34
C ASN A 158 15.52 8.08 -6.50
N VAL A 159 14.34 8.55 -6.94
CA VAL A 159 13.53 7.85 -7.94
C VAL A 159 14.11 8.01 -9.34
N THR A 160 14.28 6.90 -10.04
CA THR A 160 14.81 6.83 -11.41
C THR A 160 13.75 6.50 -12.46
N THR A 161 12.62 5.88 -12.06
CA THR A 161 11.49 5.59 -12.94
C THR A 161 10.15 5.91 -12.29
N MET A 162 9.28 6.59 -13.04
CA MET A 162 7.88 6.84 -12.73
C MET A 162 6.97 6.33 -13.85
N GLU A 163 7.45 5.32 -14.61
CA GLU A 163 6.72 4.73 -15.73
C GLU A 163 5.37 4.20 -15.26
N SER A 164 4.30 4.57 -15.98
CA SER A 164 2.91 4.16 -15.74
C SER A 164 2.37 4.42 -14.32
N MET A 165 3.03 5.26 -13.51
CA MET A 165 2.70 5.40 -12.08
C MET A 165 1.22 5.72 -11.81
N PHE A 166 0.60 6.55 -12.66
CA PHE A 166 -0.82 6.95 -12.57
C PHE A 166 -1.59 6.63 -13.86
N GLU A 167 -1.13 5.65 -14.64
CA GLU A 167 -1.85 5.22 -15.84
C GLU A 167 -3.27 4.76 -15.49
N ASN A 168 -4.31 5.32 -16.16
CA ASN A 168 -5.73 5.09 -15.87
C ASN A 168 -6.13 5.34 -14.39
N ALA A 169 -5.41 6.22 -13.66
CA ALA A 169 -5.81 6.69 -12.34
C ALA A 169 -6.80 7.87 -12.50
N ASP A 170 -8.03 7.55 -12.87
CA ASP A 170 -9.03 8.49 -13.39
C ASP A 170 -9.26 9.71 -12.47
N ASN A 171 -9.24 9.51 -11.15
CA ASN A 171 -9.53 10.55 -10.16
C ASN A 171 -8.31 11.32 -9.65
N PHE A 172 -7.09 10.87 -9.97
CA PHE A 172 -5.89 11.48 -9.41
C PHE A 172 -5.68 12.90 -9.91
N ASN A 173 -5.66 13.88 -8.99
CA ASN A 173 -5.41 15.29 -9.30
C ASN A 173 -4.78 16.04 -8.11
N GLN A 174 -3.79 15.45 -7.44
CA GLN A 174 -3.14 16.07 -6.29
C GLN A 174 -1.88 16.86 -6.68
N PRO A 175 -1.53 17.92 -5.93
CA PRO A 175 -0.36 18.74 -6.21
C PRO A 175 0.92 17.94 -5.92
N ILE A 176 1.65 17.62 -6.99
CA ILE A 176 2.92 16.89 -6.98
C ILE A 176 4.06 17.69 -7.62
N GLY A 177 3.85 18.98 -7.82
CA GLY A 177 4.87 19.86 -8.40
C GLY A 177 6.14 19.98 -7.57
N GLY A 178 6.08 19.69 -6.24
CA GLY A 178 7.23 19.70 -5.35
C GLY A 178 8.17 18.50 -5.47
N TRP A 179 7.82 17.47 -6.23
CA TRP A 179 8.65 16.28 -6.38
C TRP A 179 10.00 16.58 -7.04
N ASP A 180 11.07 16.02 -6.52
CA ASP A 180 12.38 16.05 -7.16
C ASP A 180 12.45 14.99 -8.28
N THR A 181 12.47 15.46 -9.51
CA THR A 181 12.56 14.60 -10.70
C THR A 181 13.95 14.57 -11.32
N SER A 182 14.96 15.11 -10.61
CA SER A 182 16.32 15.30 -11.16
C SER A 182 17.05 13.99 -11.48
N ASN A 183 16.60 12.85 -10.93
CA ASN A 183 17.16 11.53 -11.20
C ASN A 183 16.27 10.66 -12.11
N VAL A 184 15.07 11.13 -12.46
CA VAL A 184 14.13 10.34 -13.28
C VAL A 184 14.62 10.24 -14.73
N THR A 185 14.63 9.02 -15.24
CA THR A 185 15.03 8.69 -16.61
C THR A 185 13.88 8.29 -17.51
N THR A 186 12.76 7.77 -16.95
CA THR A 186 11.55 7.45 -17.71
C THR A 186 10.29 7.88 -16.98
N MET A 187 9.38 8.50 -17.74
CA MET A 187 8.02 8.88 -17.36
C MET A 187 7.02 8.37 -18.42
N GLU A 188 7.39 7.28 -19.14
CA GLU A 188 6.52 6.68 -20.14
C GLU A 188 5.15 6.40 -19.51
N ARG A 189 4.07 6.85 -20.18
CA ARG A 189 2.68 6.63 -19.79
C ARG A 189 2.30 7.07 -18.36
N MET A 190 3.13 7.88 -17.67
CA MET A 190 2.93 8.22 -16.27
C MET A 190 1.51 8.71 -15.94
N PHE A 191 0.88 9.48 -16.83
CA PHE A 191 -0.51 9.98 -16.72
C PHE A 191 -1.36 9.57 -17.91
N TYR A 192 -1.04 8.46 -18.57
CA TYR A 192 -1.82 7.93 -19.69
C TYR A 192 -3.25 7.68 -19.23
N LYS A 193 -4.24 8.37 -19.85
CA LYS A 193 -5.67 8.31 -19.47
C LYS A 193 -5.95 8.66 -18.00
N ALA A 194 -5.13 9.48 -17.36
CA ALA A 194 -5.41 10.04 -16.04
C ALA A 194 -6.35 11.26 -16.23
N ASP A 195 -7.64 10.99 -16.42
CA ASP A 195 -8.63 11.94 -16.97
C ASP A 195 -8.71 13.25 -16.19
N ASN A 196 -8.60 13.21 -14.86
CA ASN A 196 -8.76 14.40 -14.02
C ASN A 196 -7.43 15.14 -13.73
N PHE A 197 -6.27 14.57 -14.10
CA PHE A 197 -4.99 15.19 -13.76
C PHE A 197 -4.77 16.51 -14.49
N ASN A 198 -4.60 17.60 -13.72
CA ASN A 198 -4.30 18.94 -14.26
C ASN A 198 -3.45 19.79 -13.31
N GLN A 199 -2.48 19.21 -12.62
CA GLN A 199 -1.64 19.94 -11.69
C GLN A 199 -0.41 20.55 -12.39
N PRO A 200 0.09 21.72 -11.88
CA PRO A 200 1.28 22.34 -12.45
C PRO A 200 2.54 21.53 -12.13
N ILE A 201 3.24 21.09 -13.17
CA ILE A 201 4.49 20.34 -13.09
C ILE A 201 5.63 21.00 -13.89
N ALA A 202 5.46 22.26 -14.27
CA ALA A 202 6.45 23.00 -15.05
C ALA A 202 7.81 23.19 -14.33
N VAL A 203 7.86 22.95 -13.02
CA VAL A 203 9.08 23.03 -12.21
C VAL A 203 9.88 21.74 -12.18
N TRP A 204 9.34 20.65 -12.72
CA TRP A 204 10.05 19.38 -12.79
C TRP A 204 11.30 19.46 -13.64
N ASN A 205 12.33 18.73 -13.23
CA ASN A 205 13.58 18.63 -13.97
C ASN A 205 13.53 17.45 -14.96
N PHE A 206 13.41 17.73 -16.23
CA PHE A 206 13.38 16.72 -17.30
C PHE A 206 14.76 16.43 -17.93
N SER A 207 15.86 16.98 -17.39
CA SER A 207 17.17 16.93 -18.06
C SER A 207 17.75 15.51 -18.24
N LYS A 208 17.34 14.56 -17.39
CA LYS A 208 17.76 13.15 -17.50
C LYS A 208 16.68 12.25 -18.11
N VAL A 209 15.49 12.76 -18.37
CA VAL A 209 14.40 11.95 -18.90
C VAL A 209 14.68 11.61 -20.37
N ILE A 210 14.76 10.33 -20.66
CA ILE A 210 15.03 9.80 -22.01
C ILE A 210 13.78 9.20 -22.67
N ASN A 211 12.73 8.91 -21.87
CA ASN A 211 11.47 8.39 -22.40
C ASN A 211 10.27 9.05 -21.67
N MET A 212 9.40 9.71 -22.46
CA MET A 212 8.13 10.30 -22.05
C MET A 212 7.00 9.89 -23.00
N ASP A 213 7.15 8.76 -23.70
CA ASP A 213 6.18 8.33 -24.70
C ASP A 213 4.79 8.19 -24.06
N SER A 214 3.81 8.82 -24.71
CA SER A 214 2.41 8.78 -24.27
C SER A 214 2.12 9.26 -22.84
N MET A 215 3.03 10.07 -22.23
CA MET A 215 2.93 10.50 -20.83
C MET A 215 1.54 11.08 -20.46
N PHE A 216 0.92 11.84 -21.36
CA PHE A 216 -0.42 12.46 -21.18
C PHE A 216 -1.42 12.04 -22.25
N TYR A 217 -1.20 10.91 -22.91
CA TYR A 217 -2.12 10.46 -23.96
C TYR A 217 -3.51 10.20 -23.35
N ASN A 218 -4.55 10.90 -23.89
CA ASN A 218 -5.92 10.87 -23.38
C ASN A 218 -6.07 11.28 -21.89
N ALA A 219 -5.17 12.12 -21.36
CA ALA A 219 -5.38 12.82 -20.08
C ALA A 219 -6.26 14.07 -20.37
N ASP A 220 -7.56 13.87 -20.47
CA ASP A 220 -8.50 14.82 -21.11
C ASP A 220 -8.54 16.21 -20.47
N ASN A 221 -8.31 16.32 -19.18
CA ASN A 221 -8.30 17.61 -18.47
C ASN A 221 -6.91 18.26 -18.40
N PHE A 222 -5.84 17.62 -18.89
CA PHE A 222 -4.51 18.18 -18.80
C PHE A 222 -4.29 19.32 -19.80
N THR A 223 -4.19 20.54 -19.26
CA THR A 223 -4.04 21.78 -20.08
C THR A 223 -2.74 22.53 -19.82
N GLN A 224 -1.84 21.97 -19.01
CA GLN A 224 -0.60 22.64 -18.64
C GLN A 224 0.40 22.65 -19.83
N CYS A 225 1.11 23.77 -19.99
CA CYS A 225 2.15 23.89 -21.02
C CYS A 225 3.51 23.54 -20.42
N PHE A 226 4.24 22.65 -21.09
CA PHE A 226 5.69 22.49 -20.89
C PHE A 226 6.42 23.57 -21.71
N ARG A 227 7.34 24.26 -21.09
CA ARG A 227 8.29 25.13 -21.78
C ARG A 227 9.70 24.62 -21.58
#